data_f1a1197f694a8a5a9a8afa390bf2e417
#
_entry.id   f1a1197f694a8a5a9a8afa390bf2e417
#
_cell.length_a   1.000
_cell.length_b   1.000
_cell.length_c   1.000
_cell.angle_alpha   90.00
_cell.angle_beta   90.00
_cell.angle_gamma   90.00
#
_symmetry.space_group_name_H-M   'P 1'
#
loop_
_entity.id
_entity.type
_entity.pdbx_description
1 polymer ?
#
loop_
_entity_poly.entity_id
_entity_poly.type
_entity_poly.pdbx_seq_one_letter_code
_entity_poly.pdbx_strand_id
1 'polypeptide(L)'
;MKRIAIFLFEGVELFEIASFTDIFGWNNVVGLKEFRDIKVETISYKESIKCTWGGELRAEKIITEDNVENFYEYDALVIPGGFGKANFFKDNDNKIF
;
A
#
# COMPACT_ATOMS: atom_id res chain seq x y z
N MET A 1 4.80 -4.47 17.58
CA MET A 1 4.96 -3.73 16.31
C MET A 1 3.64 -3.74 15.55
N LYS A 2 3.19 -2.57 15.12
CA LYS A 2 2.02 -2.47 14.24
C LYS A 2 2.46 -2.50 12.80
N ARG A 3 1.72 -3.20 11.96
CA ARG A 3 2.02 -3.34 10.54
C ARG A 3 0.89 -2.78 9.70
N ILE A 4 1.25 -1.88 8.80
CA ILE A 4 0.31 -1.22 7.90
C ILE A 4 0.70 -1.53 6.46
N ALA A 5 -0.26 -2.00 5.68
CA ALA A 5 -0.06 -2.24 4.26
C ALA A 5 -0.68 -1.11 3.45
N ILE A 6 0.04 -0.63 2.43
CA ILE A 6 -0.48 0.31 1.45
C ILE A 6 -0.64 -0.47 0.15
N PHE A 7 -1.86 -0.54 -0.35
CA PHE A 7 -2.18 -1.27 -1.58
C PHE A 7 -1.88 -0.41 -2.80
N LEU A 8 -1.00 -0.90 -3.66
CA LEU A 8 -0.63 -0.21 -4.91
C LEU A 8 -1.39 -0.83 -6.07
N PHE A 9 -2.03 0.01 -6.87
CA PHE A 9 -2.75 -0.41 -8.09
C PHE A 9 -2.45 0.54 -9.22
N GLU A 10 -2.66 0.10 -10.45
CA GLU A 10 -2.40 0.91 -11.64
C GLU A 10 -3.22 2.19 -11.61
N GLY A 11 -2.58 3.34 -11.75
CA GLY A 11 -3.25 4.63 -11.69
C GLY A 11 -3.41 5.20 -10.28
N VAL A 12 -2.71 4.64 -9.31
CA VAL A 12 -2.76 5.14 -7.93
C VAL A 12 -2.21 6.57 -7.84
N GLU A 13 -2.67 7.33 -6.88
CA GLU A 13 -2.20 8.70 -6.64
C GLU A 13 -0.97 8.69 -5.73
N LEU A 14 0.18 9.10 -6.28
CA LEU A 14 1.45 9.08 -5.56
C LEU A 14 1.41 9.89 -4.27
N PHE A 15 0.79 11.06 -4.28
CA PHE A 15 0.72 11.93 -3.11
C PHE A 15 0.06 11.21 -1.92
N GLU A 16 -0.97 10.42 -2.18
CA GLU A 16 -1.69 9.73 -1.11
C GLU A 16 -0.87 8.58 -0.51
N ILE A 17 0.06 8.02 -1.28
CA ILE A 17 0.99 7.01 -0.77
C ILE A 17 2.06 7.67 0.08
N ALA A 18 2.69 8.70 -0.47
CA ALA A 18 3.83 9.38 0.16
C ALA A 18 3.44 9.99 1.51
N SER A 19 2.22 10.53 1.63
CA SER A 19 1.77 11.11 2.89
C SER A 19 1.75 10.07 4.01
N PHE A 20 1.30 8.86 3.73
CA PHE A 20 1.28 7.80 4.74
C PHE A 20 2.68 7.34 5.12
N THR A 21 3.53 7.09 4.14
CA THR A 21 4.91 6.65 4.43
C THR A 21 5.67 7.70 5.23
N ASP A 22 5.53 8.97 4.88
CA ASP A 22 6.22 10.05 5.57
C ASP A 22 5.69 10.25 7.00
N ILE A 23 4.37 10.28 7.17
CA ILE A 23 3.77 10.48 8.50
C ILE A 23 4.18 9.36 9.45
N PHE A 24 4.09 8.12 9.02
CA PHE A 24 4.46 7.00 9.87
C PHE A 24 5.97 6.94 10.10
N GLY A 25 6.76 7.31 9.09
CA GLY A 25 8.21 7.41 9.25
C GLY A 25 8.59 8.43 10.32
N TRP A 26 8.02 9.63 10.25
CA TRP A 26 8.27 10.67 11.26
C TRP A 26 7.73 10.27 12.62
N ASN A 27 6.58 9.58 12.69
CA ASN A 27 6.06 9.08 13.95
C ASN A 27 7.07 8.17 14.66
N ASN A 28 7.77 7.32 13.91
CA ASN A 28 8.77 6.42 14.49
C ASN A 28 10.01 7.15 14.99
N VAL A 29 10.23 8.38 14.55
CA VAL A 29 11.38 9.21 14.98
C VAL A 29 11.00 10.15 16.13
N VAL A 30 9.91 10.91 15.97
CA VAL A 30 9.56 12.00 16.89
C VAL A 30 8.24 11.80 17.64
N GLY A 31 7.49 10.77 17.33
CA GLY A 31 6.20 10.49 17.99
C GLY A 31 6.38 10.04 19.43
N LEU A 32 5.26 9.81 20.08
CA LEU A 32 5.27 9.27 21.44
C LEU A 32 5.92 7.90 21.44
N LYS A 33 6.83 7.69 22.37
CA LYS A 33 7.66 6.48 22.43
C LYS A 33 6.85 5.18 22.36
N GLU A 34 5.68 5.16 22.98
CA GLU A 34 4.78 4.00 23.01
C GLU A 34 4.23 3.63 21.63
N PHE A 35 4.20 4.59 20.69
CA PHE A 35 3.59 4.43 19.38
C PHE A 35 4.59 4.51 18.23
N ARG A 36 5.90 4.42 18.52
CA ARG A 36 6.93 4.56 17.48
C ARG A 36 7.19 3.30 16.65
N ASP A 37 6.64 2.18 17.02
CA ASP A 37 6.94 0.92 16.35
C ASP A 37 5.88 0.57 15.31
N ILE A 38 5.89 1.34 14.21
CA ILE A 38 4.97 1.14 13.08
C ILE A 38 5.77 0.80 11.84
N LYS A 39 5.47 -0.33 11.21
CA LYS A 39 6.07 -0.72 9.94
C LYS A 39 5.07 -0.54 8.82
N VAL A 40 5.46 0.21 7.79
CA VAL A 40 4.65 0.43 6.60
C VAL A 40 5.25 -0.36 5.44
N GLU A 41 4.42 -1.14 4.77
CA GLU A 41 4.84 -1.95 3.63
C GLU A 41 3.90 -1.72 2.45
N THR A 42 4.45 -1.66 1.24
CA THR A 42 3.65 -1.58 0.02
C THR A 42 3.39 -2.97 -0.53
N ILE A 43 2.15 -3.22 -0.92
CA ILE A 43 1.73 -4.51 -1.46
C ILE A 43 0.98 -4.31 -2.77
N SER A 44 1.06 -5.27 -3.67
CA SER A 44 0.34 -5.21 -4.94
C SER A 44 0.25 -6.59 -5.57
N TYR A 45 -0.67 -6.76 -6.51
CA TYR A 45 -0.69 -7.93 -7.38
C TYR A 45 0.33 -7.85 -8.50
N LYS A 46 0.90 -6.66 -8.75
CA LYS A 46 1.89 -6.43 -9.80
C LYS A 46 3.22 -6.04 -9.18
N GLU A 47 4.31 -6.41 -9.83
CA GLU A 47 5.65 -6.05 -9.39
C GLU A 47 5.84 -4.53 -9.40
N SER A 48 5.32 -3.85 -10.43
CA SER A 48 5.36 -2.40 -10.51
C SER A 48 4.05 -1.85 -11.05
N ILE A 49 3.74 -0.62 -10.69
CA ILE A 49 2.56 0.09 -11.14
C ILE A 49 2.94 1.51 -11.56
N LYS A 50 2.12 2.11 -12.41
CA LYS A 50 2.29 3.50 -12.80
C LYS A 50 1.28 4.35 -12.03
N CYS A 51 1.77 5.49 -11.53
CA CYS A 51 0.91 6.46 -10.85
C CYS A 51 0.10 7.27 -11.86
N THR A 52 -0.99 7.89 -11.39
CA THR A 52 -1.91 8.63 -12.26
C THR A 52 -1.19 9.69 -13.11
N TRP A 53 -0.33 10.50 -12.50
CA TRP A 53 0.29 11.66 -13.16
C TRP A 53 1.72 11.43 -13.59
N GLY A 54 2.20 10.21 -13.47
CA GLY A 54 3.56 9.84 -13.80
C GLY A 54 4.28 9.23 -12.61
N GLY A 55 5.41 8.63 -12.90
CA GLY A 55 6.16 7.89 -11.90
C GLY A 55 5.71 6.45 -11.84
N GLU A 56 6.67 5.62 -11.47
CA GLU A 56 6.47 4.18 -11.37
C GLU A 56 6.91 3.73 -9.99
N LEU A 57 6.12 2.91 -9.34
CA LEU A 57 6.42 2.37 -8.02
C LEU A 57 6.51 0.87 -8.07
N ARG A 58 7.43 0.34 -7.28
CA ARG A 58 7.61 -1.09 -7.09
C ARG A 58 7.05 -1.49 -5.74
N ALA A 59 6.21 -2.50 -5.72
CA ALA A 59 5.69 -3.02 -4.47
C ALA A 59 6.76 -3.82 -3.73
N GLU A 60 6.80 -3.70 -2.43
CA GLU A 60 7.71 -4.47 -1.60
C GLU A 60 7.31 -5.94 -1.53
N LYS A 61 6.01 -6.21 -1.58
CA LYS A 61 5.48 -7.58 -1.55
C LYS A 61 4.44 -7.77 -2.62
N ILE A 62 4.48 -8.93 -3.27
CA ILE A 62 3.54 -9.28 -4.34
C ILE A 62 2.51 -10.26 -3.79
N ILE A 63 1.24 -9.95 -4.01
CA ILE A 63 0.11 -10.78 -3.59
C ILE A 63 -0.21 -11.78 -4.68
N THR A 64 -0.30 -13.05 -4.32
CA THR A 64 -0.73 -14.14 -5.21
C THR A 64 -1.84 -14.93 -4.55
N GLU A 65 -2.51 -15.79 -5.32
CA GLU A 65 -3.52 -16.68 -4.75
C GLU A 65 -2.94 -17.59 -3.66
N ASP A 66 -1.67 -17.95 -3.79
CA ASP A 66 -1.03 -18.87 -2.85
C ASP A 66 -0.67 -18.21 -1.53
N ASN A 67 -0.44 -16.90 -1.52
CA ASN A 67 0.03 -16.20 -0.31
C ASN A 67 -0.93 -15.15 0.23
N VAL A 68 -2.10 -14.97 -0.38
CA VAL A 68 -3.03 -13.89 -0.02
C VAL A 68 -3.40 -13.91 1.45
N GLU A 69 -3.53 -15.05 2.07
CA GLU A 69 -3.89 -15.16 3.49
C GLU A 69 -2.84 -14.54 4.42
N ASN A 70 -1.58 -14.50 4.00
CA ASN A 70 -0.52 -13.88 4.78
C ASN A 70 -0.71 -12.37 4.94
N PHE A 71 -1.50 -11.76 4.05
CA PHE A 71 -1.76 -10.33 4.07
C PHE A 71 -2.96 -9.95 4.96
N TYR A 72 -3.64 -10.93 5.54
CA TYR A 72 -4.72 -10.67 6.50
C TYR A 72 -4.19 -10.34 7.89
N GLU A 73 -2.88 -10.49 8.10
CA GLU A 73 -2.27 -10.24 9.40
C GLU A 73 -1.87 -8.79 9.64
N TYR A 74 -2.06 -7.91 8.65
CA TYR A 74 -1.78 -6.50 8.84
C TYR A 74 -2.80 -5.88 9.81
N ASP A 75 -2.33 -4.91 10.58
CA ASP A 75 -3.20 -4.18 11.52
C ASP A 75 -4.11 -3.19 10.78
N ALA A 76 -3.65 -2.68 9.64
CA ALA A 76 -4.44 -1.76 8.82
C ALA A 76 -4.06 -1.90 7.34
N LEU A 77 -5.02 -1.60 6.48
CA LEU A 77 -4.84 -1.55 5.04
C LEU A 77 -5.22 -0.16 4.55
N VAL A 78 -4.30 0.47 3.82
CA VAL A 78 -4.55 1.75 3.17
C VAL A 78 -4.80 1.51 1.69
N ILE A 79 -5.93 1.99 1.20
CA ILE A 79 -6.26 1.96 -0.23
C ILE A 79 -6.28 3.41 -0.72
N PRO A 80 -5.21 3.88 -1.38
CA PRO A 80 -5.16 5.25 -1.87
C PRO A 80 -6.15 5.50 -3.00
N GLY A 81 -6.44 6.75 -3.28
CA GLY A 81 -7.23 7.12 -4.44
C GLY A 81 -6.42 7.16 -5.73
N GLY A 82 -7.05 7.58 -6.82
CA GLY A 82 -6.42 7.74 -8.12
C GLY A 82 -7.41 7.58 -9.26
N PHE A 83 -7.04 8.02 -10.46
CA PHE A 83 -7.91 7.86 -11.63
C PHE A 83 -8.00 6.40 -12.08
N GLY A 84 -7.07 5.56 -11.70
CA GLY A 84 -7.14 4.13 -11.95
C GLY A 84 -8.23 3.40 -11.16
N LYS A 85 -8.91 4.10 -10.24
CA LYS A 85 -9.90 3.50 -9.36
C LYS A 85 -11.01 2.73 -10.09
N ALA A 86 -11.50 3.28 -11.21
CA ALA A 86 -12.52 2.58 -12.00
C ALA A 86 -11.99 1.26 -12.57
N ASN A 87 -10.73 1.26 -13.01
CA ASN A 87 -10.08 0.07 -13.52
C ASN A 87 -9.75 -0.91 -12.40
N PHE A 88 -9.47 -0.40 -11.21
CA PHE A 88 -9.24 -1.23 -10.04
C PHE A 88 -10.40 -2.20 -9.80
N PHE A 89 -11.63 -1.68 -9.84
CA PHE A 89 -12.82 -2.51 -9.60
C PHE A 89 -13.12 -3.48 -10.74
N LYS A 90 -12.57 -3.23 -11.93
CA LYS A 90 -12.76 -4.10 -13.11
C LYS A 90 -11.65 -5.16 -13.22
N ASP A 91 -10.54 -4.95 -12.54
CA ASP A 91 -9.40 -5.88 -12.58
C ASP A 91 -9.72 -7.09 -11.70
N ASN A 92 -9.78 -8.26 -12.33
CA ASN A 92 -10.10 -9.50 -11.63
C ASN A 92 -9.05 -9.87 -10.58
N ASP A 93 -7.79 -9.49 -10.80
CA ASP A 93 -6.72 -9.78 -9.84
C ASP A 93 -6.97 -9.08 -8.50
N ASN A 94 -7.49 -7.86 -8.55
CA ASN A 94 -7.81 -7.11 -7.33
C ASN A 94 -8.95 -7.75 -6.53
N LYS A 95 -9.82 -8.49 -7.18
CA LYS A 95 -10.95 -9.14 -6.52
C LYS A 95 -10.54 -10.35 -5.68
N ILE A 96 -9.35 -10.87 -5.90
CA ILE A 96 -8.82 -11.99 -5.15
C ILE A 96 -8.55 -11.56 -3.69
N PHE A 97 -8.07 -10.34 -3.52
CA PHE A 97 -7.77 -9.78 -2.20
C PHE A 97 -9.04 -9.43 -1.44
#